data_f60ef3668bccc46c9c4dd2c748a5c870
#
_entry.id   f60ef3668bccc46c9c4dd2c748a5c870
#
_cell.length_a   1.000
_cell.length_b   1.000
_cell.length_c   1.000
_cell.angle_alpha   90.00
_cell.angle_beta   90.00
_cell.angle_gamma   90.00
#
_symmetry.space_group_name_H-M   'P 1'
#
loop_
_entity.id
_entity.type
_entity.pdbx_description
1 polymer ?
#
loop_
_entity_poly.entity_id
_entity_poly.type
_entity_poly.pdbx_seq_one_letter_code
_entity_poly.pdbx_strand_id
1 'polypeptide(L)'
;MGNGARAQAGTAAKAGSNAKARNARQKVAARRNADRRAETRKRLLLAGGSVAIVLALVGTLIAVKLTQSPPRSAPPAGAGTTAQVQRQVTSVPAGTFGAVGPGTATGLTTFTGQPALISDGKPELLYMGGEYCPYCAAERWALAAAVSRFGTLSGLSLIHSSPTDSYPNTPTLSFAKASYTSKYLAFVPVEWFGEAADPSTPFGHTYLQQPTAPQQALFARYGGGSIPFVDIGNRYILPQVQYFPSALAGLSWTQVAAAMRDPSSAIAQDIDGAANIITAAICTLTHGQPGGVCQSVGVKAAAGSI
;
A
#
# COMPACT_ATOMS: atom_id res chain seq x y z
N MET A 1 45.86 84.49 -50.44
CA MET A 1 45.52 84.24 -49.03
C MET A 1 44.15 83.57 -48.97
N GLY A 2 44.02 82.23 -48.91
CA GLY A 2 42.71 81.61 -48.98
C GLY A 2 42.65 80.07 -48.62
N ASN A 3 43.68 79.46 -48.02
CA ASN A 3 43.67 78.04 -47.75
C ASN A 3 43.67 77.63 -46.27
N GLY A 4 43.74 78.61 -45.33
CA GLY A 4 43.76 78.26 -43.88
C GLY A 4 42.37 78.04 -43.23
N ALA A 5 41.32 78.66 -43.72
CA ALA A 5 40.00 78.62 -43.06
C ALA A 5 39.20 77.33 -43.33
N ARG A 6 39.42 76.60 -44.45
CA ARG A 6 38.68 75.37 -44.78
C ARG A 6 39.16 74.17 -44.00
N ALA A 7 40.44 74.12 -43.61
CA ALA A 7 41.01 72.98 -42.85
C ALA A 7 40.56 72.98 -41.36
N GLN A 8 40.40 74.16 -40.76
CA GLN A 8 39.94 74.27 -39.36
C GLN A 8 38.44 73.92 -39.17
N ALA A 9 37.59 74.25 -40.16
CA ALA A 9 36.15 73.89 -40.08
C ALA A 9 35.91 72.41 -40.20
N GLY A 10 36.73 71.64 -40.96
CA GLY A 10 36.63 70.17 -41.11
C GLY A 10 37.04 69.39 -39.86
N THR A 11 38.02 69.92 -39.12
CA THR A 11 38.48 69.27 -37.87
C THR A 11 37.53 69.51 -36.72
N ALA A 12 36.89 70.67 -36.62
CA ALA A 12 35.89 70.93 -35.60
C ALA A 12 34.60 70.12 -35.81
N ALA A 13 34.14 69.95 -37.06
CA ALA A 13 32.97 69.13 -37.39
C ALA A 13 33.20 67.66 -37.08
N LYS A 14 34.38 67.10 -37.36
CA LYS A 14 34.79 65.72 -37.01
C LYS A 14 34.90 65.51 -35.49
N ALA A 15 35.42 66.52 -34.75
CA ALA A 15 35.50 66.42 -33.30
C ALA A 15 34.11 66.44 -32.65
N GLY A 16 33.18 67.26 -33.15
CA GLY A 16 31.78 67.32 -32.67
C GLY A 16 31.00 66.03 -32.97
N SER A 17 31.20 65.42 -34.13
CA SER A 17 30.55 64.13 -34.47
C SER A 17 31.09 62.98 -33.63
N ASN A 18 32.37 62.92 -33.34
CA ASN A 18 32.99 61.92 -32.47
C ASN A 18 32.55 62.07 -31.00
N ALA A 19 32.38 63.31 -30.51
CA ALA A 19 31.85 63.54 -29.17
C ALA A 19 30.36 63.08 -29.03
N LYS A 20 29.52 63.38 -30.04
CA LYS A 20 28.12 62.86 -30.07
C LYS A 20 28.05 61.33 -30.13
N ALA A 21 28.93 60.69 -30.92
CA ALA A 21 29.02 59.23 -31.01
C ALA A 21 29.49 58.59 -29.70
N ARG A 22 30.45 59.22 -28.99
CA ARG A 22 30.90 58.73 -27.65
C ARG A 22 29.81 58.88 -26.63
N ASN A 23 29.07 60.00 -26.57
CA ASN A 23 27.96 60.18 -25.66
C ASN A 23 26.79 59.21 -25.93
N ALA A 24 26.50 58.93 -27.20
CA ALA A 24 25.50 57.93 -27.57
C ALA A 24 25.89 56.50 -27.09
N ARG A 25 27.17 56.13 -27.32
CA ARG A 25 27.69 54.84 -26.84
C ARG A 25 27.69 54.71 -25.32
N GLN A 26 28.02 55.79 -24.59
CA GLN A 26 27.97 55.82 -23.13
C GLN A 26 26.53 55.67 -22.61
N LYS A 27 25.53 56.34 -23.22
CA LYS A 27 24.11 56.19 -22.86
C LYS A 27 23.60 54.81 -23.11
N VAL A 28 23.97 54.15 -24.20
CA VAL A 28 23.60 52.77 -24.50
C VAL A 28 24.28 51.79 -23.52
N ALA A 29 25.55 52.00 -23.17
CA ALA A 29 26.24 51.18 -22.18
C ALA A 29 25.60 51.34 -20.77
N ALA A 30 25.25 52.55 -20.38
CA ALA A 30 24.57 52.78 -19.10
C ALA A 30 23.20 52.12 -19.02
N ARG A 31 22.41 52.16 -20.10
CA ARG A 31 21.11 51.45 -20.18
C ARG A 31 21.30 49.93 -20.07
N ARG A 32 22.20 49.35 -20.83
CA ARG A 32 22.50 47.93 -20.76
C ARG A 32 22.93 47.49 -19.37
N ASN A 33 23.71 48.29 -18.66
CA ASN A 33 24.12 48.00 -17.29
C ASN A 33 22.95 48.10 -16.29
N ALA A 34 22.06 49.05 -16.47
CA ALA A 34 20.84 49.19 -15.67
C ALA A 34 19.90 47.98 -15.88
N ASP A 35 19.69 47.58 -17.14
CA ASP A 35 18.86 46.44 -17.50
C ASP A 35 19.43 45.11 -16.91
N ARG A 36 20.75 44.91 -17.02
CA ARG A 36 21.42 43.74 -16.40
C ARG A 36 21.25 43.73 -14.88
N ARG A 37 21.37 44.85 -14.21
CA ARG A 37 21.16 44.96 -12.74
C ARG A 37 19.71 44.66 -12.38
N ALA A 38 18.75 45.12 -13.17
CA ALA A 38 17.34 44.85 -12.96
C ALA A 38 16.99 43.38 -13.14
N GLU A 39 17.53 42.75 -14.19
CA GLU A 39 17.37 41.29 -14.41
C GLU A 39 18.01 40.45 -13.29
N THR A 40 19.22 40.78 -12.87
CA THR A 40 19.88 40.10 -11.76
C THR A 40 19.09 40.21 -10.47
N ARG A 41 18.55 41.39 -10.15
CA ARG A 41 17.66 41.60 -9.00
C ARG A 41 16.38 40.76 -9.11
N LYS A 42 15.72 40.70 -10.27
CA LYS A 42 14.54 39.87 -10.49
C LYS A 42 14.86 38.37 -10.28
N ARG A 43 15.97 37.90 -10.83
CA ARG A 43 16.40 36.50 -10.65
C ARG A 43 16.72 36.18 -9.19
N LEU A 44 17.37 37.06 -8.45
CA LEU A 44 17.66 36.88 -7.04
C LEU A 44 16.39 36.91 -6.18
N LEU A 45 15.41 37.77 -6.49
CA LEU A 45 14.13 37.81 -5.79
C LEU A 45 13.30 36.54 -6.07
N LEU A 46 13.29 36.04 -7.30
CA LEU A 46 12.60 34.78 -7.65
C LEU A 46 13.26 33.58 -7.00
N ALA A 47 14.59 33.49 -7.04
CA ALA A 47 15.34 32.41 -6.40
C ALA A 47 15.23 32.45 -4.87
N GLY A 48 15.36 33.62 -4.26
CA GLY A 48 15.21 33.79 -2.81
C GLY A 48 13.79 33.54 -2.32
N GLY A 49 12.79 33.95 -3.10
CA GLY A 49 11.38 33.74 -2.79
C GLY A 49 11.01 32.24 -2.80
N SER A 50 11.50 31.46 -3.79
CA SER A 50 11.24 30.03 -3.86
C SER A 50 11.90 29.27 -2.70
N VAL A 51 13.13 29.61 -2.32
CA VAL A 51 13.80 29.00 -1.17
C VAL A 51 13.06 29.31 0.13
N ALA A 52 12.60 30.54 0.33
CA ALA A 52 11.84 30.92 1.51
C ALA A 52 10.51 30.16 1.63
N ILE A 53 9.80 29.95 0.51
CA ILE A 53 8.56 29.15 0.49
C ILE A 53 8.84 27.70 0.86
N VAL A 54 9.89 27.08 0.30
CA VAL A 54 10.26 25.70 0.62
C VAL A 54 10.64 25.57 2.10
N LEU A 55 11.43 26.49 2.64
CA LEU A 55 11.79 26.48 4.06
C LEU A 55 10.57 26.69 4.97
N ALA A 56 9.62 27.51 4.59
CA ALA A 56 8.37 27.71 5.33
C ALA A 56 7.49 26.43 5.30
N LEU A 57 7.40 25.74 4.16
CA LEU A 57 6.68 24.48 4.03
C LEU A 57 7.34 23.37 4.84
N VAL A 58 8.66 23.25 4.77
CA VAL A 58 9.42 22.27 5.57
C VAL A 58 9.29 22.58 7.06
N GLY A 59 9.40 23.84 7.45
CA GLY A 59 9.23 24.28 8.84
C GLY A 59 7.83 24.00 9.38
N THR A 60 6.78 24.22 8.59
CA THR A 60 5.40 23.85 8.96
C THR A 60 5.21 22.34 9.08
N LEU A 61 5.77 21.55 8.16
CA LEU A 61 5.70 20.09 8.25
C LEU A 61 6.43 19.56 9.48
N ILE A 62 7.59 20.12 9.81
CA ILE A 62 8.33 19.77 11.03
C ILE A 62 7.54 20.19 12.28
N ALA A 63 6.98 21.39 12.31
CA ALA A 63 6.18 21.85 13.44
C ALA A 63 4.93 20.99 13.64
N VAL A 64 4.23 20.61 12.57
CA VAL A 64 3.09 19.67 12.63
C VAL A 64 3.53 18.31 13.16
N LYS A 65 4.67 17.78 12.70
CA LYS A 65 5.23 16.52 13.22
C LYS A 65 5.59 16.59 14.69
N LEU A 66 6.17 17.70 15.17
CA LEU A 66 6.58 17.89 16.56
C LEU A 66 5.39 18.11 17.51
N THR A 67 4.27 18.64 17.02
CA THR A 67 3.05 18.84 17.81
C THR A 67 2.11 17.64 17.80
N GLN A 68 2.29 16.69 16.89
CA GLN A 68 1.56 15.43 16.90
C GLN A 68 2.08 14.55 18.02
N SER A 69 1.17 14.11 18.90
CA SER A 69 1.50 13.06 19.88
C SER A 69 2.02 11.82 19.13
N PRO A 70 3.01 11.10 19.66
CA PRO A 70 3.48 9.88 19.02
C PRO A 70 2.30 8.92 18.81
N PRO A 71 2.24 8.26 17.65
CA PRO A 71 1.18 7.29 17.37
C PRO A 71 1.17 6.24 18.48
N ARG A 72 0.01 6.03 19.09
CA ARG A 72 -0.18 5.01 20.13
C ARG A 72 -0.81 3.79 19.49
N SER A 73 -0.37 2.61 19.90
CA SER A 73 -1.08 1.37 19.59
C SER A 73 -2.50 1.44 20.14
N ALA A 74 -3.45 0.98 19.36
CA ALA A 74 -4.83 0.94 19.82
C ALA A 74 -5.00 -0.10 20.93
N PRO A 75 -5.91 0.13 21.90
CA PRO A 75 -6.13 -0.82 22.99
C PRO A 75 -6.57 -2.19 22.46
N PRO A 76 -6.18 -3.29 23.14
CA PRO A 76 -6.60 -4.63 22.75
C PRO A 76 -8.13 -4.79 22.90
N ALA A 77 -8.72 -5.63 22.04
CA ALA A 77 -10.15 -5.95 22.13
C ALA A 77 -10.46 -6.82 23.36
N GLY A 78 -11.60 -6.57 23.99
CA GLY A 78 -12.12 -7.47 25.03
C GLY A 78 -12.53 -8.83 24.48
N ALA A 79 -12.54 -9.88 25.33
CA ALA A 79 -12.86 -11.25 24.94
C ALA A 79 -14.25 -11.39 24.28
N GLY A 80 -15.26 -10.64 24.78
CA GLY A 80 -16.60 -10.63 24.19
C GLY A 80 -16.62 -10.09 22.75
N THR A 81 -15.87 -9.02 22.49
CA THR A 81 -15.70 -8.44 21.16
C THR A 81 -15.00 -9.41 20.23
N THR A 82 -13.91 -10.06 20.68
CA THR A 82 -13.17 -11.05 19.90
C THR A 82 -14.07 -12.21 19.48
N ALA A 83 -14.84 -12.79 20.39
CA ALA A 83 -15.76 -13.88 20.09
C ALA A 83 -16.87 -13.46 19.11
N GLN A 84 -17.39 -12.24 19.24
CA GLN A 84 -18.39 -11.69 18.31
C GLN A 84 -17.80 -11.55 16.89
N VAL A 85 -16.66 -10.87 16.75
CA VAL A 85 -16.02 -10.63 15.46
C VAL A 85 -15.64 -11.96 14.80
N GLN A 86 -15.02 -12.89 15.55
CA GLN A 86 -14.70 -14.22 15.04
C GLN A 86 -15.94 -14.90 14.47
N ARG A 87 -17.06 -14.96 15.20
CA ARG A 87 -18.31 -15.54 14.69
C ARG A 87 -18.79 -14.85 13.42
N GLN A 88 -18.76 -13.52 13.37
CA GLN A 88 -19.27 -12.77 12.21
C GLN A 88 -18.45 -13.05 10.96
N VAL A 89 -17.11 -13.06 11.06
CA VAL A 89 -16.19 -13.28 9.94
C VAL A 89 -16.27 -14.73 9.45
N THR A 90 -16.33 -15.70 10.37
CA THR A 90 -16.35 -17.12 10.02
C THR A 90 -17.72 -17.64 9.57
N SER A 91 -18.77 -16.79 9.62
CA SER A 91 -20.13 -17.14 9.22
C SER A 91 -20.82 -16.05 8.39
N VAL A 92 -20.07 -15.41 7.49
CA VAL A 92 -20.66 -14.51 6.48
C VAL A 92 -21.70 -15.30 5.68
N PRO A 93 -22.94 -14.78 5.50
CA PRO A 93 -23.99 -15.52 4.81
C PRO A 93 -23.63 -15.85 3.36
N ALA A 94 -23.99 -17.04 2.91
CA ALA A 94 -23.78 -17.45 1.52
C ALA A 94 -24.44 -16.50 0.50
N GLY A 95 -25.60 -15.91 0.87
CA GLY A 95 -26.28 -14.90 0.07
C GLY A 95 -25.45 -13.61 -0.11
N THR A 96 -24.71 -13.19 0.92
CA THR A 96 -23.80 -12.04 0.82
C THR A 96 -22.69 -12.31 -0.17
N PHE A 97 -21.99 -13.43 -0.05
CA PHE A 97 -20.98 -13.85 -1.03
C PHE A 97 -21.55 -13.97 -2.44
N GLY A 98 -22.79 -14.48 -2.56
CA GLY A 98 -23.49 -14.60 -3.85
C GLY A 98 -23.79 -13.26 -4.51
N ALA A 99 -24.17 -12.26 -3.73
CA ALA A 99 -24.48 -10.92 -4.23
C ALA A 99 -23.22 -10.11 -4.57
N VAL A 100 -22.12 -10.31 -3.84
CA VAL A 100 -20.84 -9.62 -4.06
C VAL A 100 -20.11 -10.16 -5.30
N GLY A 101 -20.04 -11.48 -5.50
CA GLY A 101 -19.21 -12.07 -6.56
C GLY A 101 -17.71 -11.76 -6.34
N PRO A 102 -16.94 -11.37 -7.38
CA PRO A 102 -15.54 -10.97 -7.25
C PRO A 102 -15.37 -9.56 -6.63
N GLY A 103 -16.45 -8.79 -6.49
CA GLY A 103 -16.42 -7.44 -5.95
C GLY A 103 -15.43 -6.53 -6.68
N THR A 104 -14.69 -5.74 -5.89
CA THR A 104 -13.63 -4.83 -6.36
C THR A 104 -12.22 -5.42 -6.19
N ALA A 105 -12.11 -6.65 -5.68
CA ALA A 105 -10.84 -7.27 -5.37
C ALA A 105 -10.03 -7.64 -6.62
N THR A 106 -8.70 -7.51 -6.53
CA THR A 106 -7.80 -7.98 -7.58
C THR A 106 -7.67 -9.50 -7.60
N GLY A 107 -7.46 -10.07 -8.79
CA GLY A 107 -7.30 -11.50 -8.98
C GLY A 107 -5.95 -12.06 -8.50
N LEU A 108 -5.81 -13.38 -8.62
CA LEU A 108 -4.60 -14.12 -8.30
C LEU A 108 -3.71 -14.29 -9.55
N THR A 109 -2.43 -14.55 -9.33
CA THR A 109 -1.52 -14.98 -10.39
C THR A 109 -1.46 -16.50 -10.42
N THR A 110 -1.77 -17.08 -11.58
CA THR A 110 -1.65 -18.52 -11.82
C THR A 110 -0.26 -18.87 -12.32
N PHE A 111 0.29 -19.97 -11.82
CA PHE A 111 1.51 -20.54 -12.37
C PHE A 111 1.39 -22.07 -12.48
N THR A 112 2.20 -22.68 -13.36
CA THR A 112 2.13 -24.09 -13.71
C THR A 112 3.50 -24.76 -13.63
N GLY A 113 3.50 -26.08 -13.63
CA GLY A 113 4.75 -26.85 -13.65
C GLY A 113 5.42 -26.99 -12.28
N GLN A 114 4.77 -26.57 -11.20
CA GLN A 114 5.23 -26.78 -9.85
C GLN A 114 4.60 -28.03 -9.24
N PRO A 115 5.33 -28.77 -8.36
CA PRO A 115 4.72 -29.79 -7.53
C PRO A 115 3.61 -29.18 -6.67
N ALA A 116 2.51 -29.92 -6.47
CA ALA A 116 1.43 -29.46 -5.61
C ALA A 116 1.93 -29.22 -4.17
N LEU A 117 1.53 -28.12 -3.57
CA LEU A 117 1.77 -27.84 -2.15
C LEU A 117 0.70 -28.56 -1.34
N ILE A 118 1.13 -29.60 -0.58
CA ILE A 118 0.25 -30.52 0.15
C ILE A 118 0.70 -30.58 1.61
N SER A 119 -0.26 -30.54 2.51
CA SER A 119 -0.07 -30.80 3.95
C SER A 119 -1.13 -31.78 4.43
N ASP A 120 -0.73 -32.82 5.16
CA ASP A 120 -1.62 -33.88 5.66
C ASP A 120 -2.53 -34.48 4.57
N GLY A 121 -2.01 -34.66 3.36
CA GLY A 121 -2.73 -35.22 2.21
C GLY A 121 -3.80 -34.30 1.61
N LYS A 122 -3.82 -33.03 2.00
CA LYS A 122 -4.76 -32.01 1.51
C LYS A 122 -4.02 -30.87 0.81
N PRO A 123 -4.62 -30.20 -0.19
CA PRO A 123 -4.07 -28.94 -0.70
C PRO A 123 -3.79 -27.98 0.45
N GLU A 124 -2.63 -27.33 0.42
CA GLU A 124 -2.24 -26.36 1.43
C GLU A 124 -2.48 -24.94 0.92
N LEU A 125 -3.04 -24.11 1.79
CA LEU A 125 -2.98 -22.66 1.68
C LEU A 125 -1.97 -22.15 2.71
N LEU A 126 -0.82 -21.71 2.22
CA LEU A 126 0.22 -21.08 3.02
C LEU A 126 0.00 -19.56 3.04
N TYR A 127 -0.02 -18.98 4.23
CA TYR A 127 0.04 -17.55 4.44
C TYR A 127 1.28 -17.20 5.26
N MET A 128 2.06 -16.21 4.81
CA MET A 128 3.16 -15.67 5.58
C MET A 128 2.98 -14.16 5.69
N GLY A 129 2.97 -13.64 6.90
CA GLY A 129 2.73 -12.23 7.14
C GLY A 129 3.41 -11.71 8.40
N GLY A 130 3.08 -10.48 8.77
CA GLY A 130 3.51 -9.85 10.00
C GLY A 130 2.35 -9.10 10.66
N GLU A 131 2.24 -9.20 11.98
CA GLU A 131 1.18 -8.51 12.73
C GLU A 131 1.25 -6.99 12.54
N TYR A 132 2.46 -6.43 12.43
CA TYR A 132 2.68 -4.99 12.21
C TYR A 132 2.18 -4.48 10.85
N CYS A 133 2.15 -5.35 9.83
CA CYS A 133 1.99 -4.97 8.43
C CYS A 133 0.51 -4.64 8.09
N PRO A 134 0.20 -3.43 7.58
CA PRO A 134 -1.17 -3.05 7.25
C PRO A 134 -1.74 -3.79 6.03
N TYR A 135 -0.92 -4.18 5.08
CA TYR A 135 -1.33 -4.98 3.92
C TYR A 135 -1.69 -6.39 4.35
N CYS A 136 -0.92 -6.98 5.27
CA CYS A 136 -1.28 -8.24 5.93
C CYS A 136 -2.59 -8.09 6.72
N ALA A 137 -2.78 -6.95 7.38
CA ALA A 137 -3.99 -6.64 8.12
C ALA A 137 -5.24 -6.68 7.23
N ALA A 138 -5.17 -6.10 6.03
CA ALA A 138 -6.26 -6.18 5.06
C ALA A 138 -6.52 -7.63 4.64
N GLU A 139 -5.50 -8.34 4.19
CA GLU A 139 -5.65 -9.69 3.61
C GLU A 139 -6.19 -10.73 4.58
N ARG A 140 -5.89 -10.63 5.88
CA ARG A 140 -6.37 -11.58 6.90
C ARG A 140 -7.88 -11.69 6.98
N TRP A 141 -8.64 -10.63 6.72
CA TRP A 141 -10.11 -10.68 6.72
C TRP A 141 -10.63 -11.59 5.62
N ALA A 142 -10.11 -11.43 4.40
CA ALA A 142 -10.50 -12.25 3.26
C ALA A 142 -10.10 -13.71 3.42
N LEU A 143 -8.87 -13.96 3.91
CA LEU A 143 -8.39 -15.31 4.20
C LEU A 143 -9.27 -16.00 5.25
N ALA A 144 -9.55 -15.33 6.38
CA ALA A 144 -10.40 -15.88 7.43
C ALA A 144 -11.80 -16.24 6.91
N ALA A 145 -12.42 -15.36 6.14
CA ALA A 145 -13.72 -15.61 5.53
C ALA A 145 -13.68 -16.78 4.53
N ALA A 146 -12.65 -16.83 3.66
CA ALA A 146 -12.52 -17.86 2.64
C ALA A 146 -12.30 -19.25 3.24
N VAL A 147 -11.29 -19.43 4.14
CA VAL A 147 -10.97 -20.75 4.71
C VAL A 147 -12.08 -21.28 5.60
N SER A 148 -12.85 -20.40 6.25
CA SER A 148 -13.99 -20.80 7.09
C SER A 148 -15.11 -21.47 6.31
N ARG A 149 -15.14 -21.34 4.99
CA ARG A 149 -16.10 -22.03 4.11
C ARG A 149 -15.75 -23.52 3.90
N PHE A 150 -14.51 -23.91 4.17
CA PHE A 150 -14.00 -25.27 3.99
C PHE A 150 -13.78 -26.00 5.31
N GLY A 151 -13.82 -25.30 6.43
CA GLY A 151 -13.53 -25.90 7.73
C GLY A 151 -13.85 -24.97 8.89
N THR A 152 -13.38 -25.32 10.06
CA THR A 152 -13.54 -24.55 11.30
C THR A 152 -12.25 -23.81 11.62
N LEU A 153 -12.30 -22.48 11.62
CA LEU A 153 -11.24 -21.59 12.05
C LEU A 153 -11.58 -21.02 13.43
N SER A 154 -10.66 -21.11 14.37
CA SER A 154 -10.81 -20.64 15.75
C SER A 154 -9.50 -20.07 16.28
N GLY A 155 -9.54 -19.48 17.49
CA GLY A 155 -8.32 -18.94 18.14
C GLY A 155 -7.82 -17.63 17.55
N LEU A 156 -8.66 -16.90 16.81
CA LEU A 156 -8.32 -15.59 16.27
C LEU A 156 -8.18 -14.58 17.41
N SER A 157 -7.14 -13.75 17.34
CA SER A 157 -7.01 -12.55 18.16
C SER A 157 -7.33 -11.31 17.35
N LEU A 158 -7.83 -10.25 17.99
CA LEU A 158 -8.06 -8.96 17.36
C LEU A 158 -6.88 -8.04 17.67
N ILE A 159 -6.22 -7.55 16.65
CA ILE A 159 -5.06 -6.67 16.74
C ILE A 159 -5.22 -5.48 15.78
N HIS A 160 -4.28 -4.57 15.81
CA HIS A 160 -4.09 -3.53 14.81
C HIS A 160 -2.72 -3.66 14.18
N SER A 161 -2.55 -3.18 12.95
CA SER A 161 -1.22 -3.01 12.37
C SER A 161 -0.43 -1.92 13.10
N SER A 162 0.87 -1.79 12.80
CA SER A 162 1.74 -0.77 13.38
C SER A 162 1.13 0.63 13.34
N PRO A 163 1.23 1.40 14.45
CA PRO A 163 0.76 2.79 14.47
C PRO A 163 1.66 3.75 13.67
N THR A 164 2.80 3.29 13.17
CA THR A 164 3.80 4.12 12.47
C THR A 164 3.98 3.76 10.99
N ASP A 165 3.24 2.78 10.49
CA ASP A 165 3.29 2.37 9.08
C ASP A 165 2.39 3.25 8.18
N SER A 166 2.40 3.01 6.87
CA SER A 166 1.67 3.75 5.83
C SER A 166 0.17 3.86 6.08
N TYR A 167 -0.43 2.81 6.66
CA TYR A 167 -1.84 2.74 7.08
C TYR A 167 -1.87 2.39 8.56
N PRO A 168 -1.70 3.38 9.45
CA PRO A 168 -1.51 3.16 10.88
C PRO A 168 -2.77 2.60 11.53
N ASN A 169 -2.56 1.69 12.49
CA ASN A 169 -3.64 1.11 13.29
C ASN A 169 -4.78 0.48 12.45
N THR A 170 -4.46 -0.17 11.34
CA THR A 170 -5.45 -0.92 10.55
C THR A 170 -6.02 -2.07 11.39
N PRO A 171 -7.36 -2.12 11.63
CA PRO A 171 -7.96 -3.17 12.43
C PRO A 171 -7.87 -4.51 11.70
N THR A 172 -7.47 -5.57 12.41
CA THR A 172 -7.29 -6.89 11.80
C THR A 172 -7.40 -8.03 12.80
N LEU A 173 -7.23 -9.22 12.27
CA LEU A 173 -7.12 -10.49 12.97
C LEU A 173 -5.65 -10.89 13.06
N SER A 174 -5.28 -11.71 14.06
CA SER A 174 -4.02 -12.44 14.07
C SER A 174 -4.27 -13.93 13.98
N PHE A 175 -3.47 -14.61 13.18
CA PHE A 175 -3.47 -16.07 13.07
C PHE A 175 -2.44 -16.75 13.96
N ALA A 176 -1.66 -16.02 14.76
CA ALA A 176 -0.57 -16.57 15.57
C ALA A 176 -1.00 -17.68 16.52
N LYS A 177 -2.26 -17.64 16.98
CA LYS A 177 -2.87 -18.65 17.84
C LYS A 177 -4.04 -19.39 17.17
N ALA A 178 -4.20 -19.22 15.85
CA ALA A 178 -5.30 -19.83 15.13
C ALA A 178 -5.16 -21.34 15.08
N SER A 179 -6.31 -22.01 15.14
CA SER A 179 -6.45 -23.45 14.90
C SER A 179 -7.43 -23.63 13.75
N TYR A 180 -7.09 -24.54 12.84
CA TYR A 180 -7.91 -24.84 11.67
C TYR A 180 -8.11 -26.34 11.48
N THR A 181 -9.33 -26.74 11.23
CA THR A 181 -9.69 -28.13 10.96
C THR A 181 -10.58 -28.22 9.73
N SER A 182 -10.18 -29.02 8.75
CA SER A 182 -10.93 -29.22 7.51
C SER A 182 -10.67 -30.61 6.92
N LYS A 183 -11.69 -31.13 6.21
CA LYS A 183 -11.55 -32.33 5.38
C LYS A 183 -10.93 -32.03 4.01
N TYR A 184 -10.92 -30.79 3.58
CA TYR A 184 -10.66 -30.38 2.20
C TYR A 184 -9.35 -29.64 2.02
N LEU A 185 -8.93 -28.88 3.03
CA LEU A 185 -7.86 -27.91 2.93
C LEU A 185 -6.98 -27.96 4.19
N ALA A 186 -5.68 -27.79 4.02
CA ALA A 186 -4.78 -27.43 5.10
C ALA A 186 -4.54 -25.90 5.03
N PHE A 187 -4.88 -25.16 6.09
CA PHE A 187 -4.52 -23.76 6.21
C PHE A 187 -3.34 -23.62 7.15
N VAL A 188 -2.24 -23.10 6.63
CA VAL A 188 -0.94 -23.00 7.32
C VAL A 188 -0.54 -21.52 7.41
N PRO A 189 -1.06 -20.79 8.41
CA PRO A 189 -0.67 -19.42 8.62
C PRO A 189 0.64 -19.32 9.40
N VAL A 190 1.52 -18.42 8.97
CA VAL A 190 2.77 -18.05 9.65
C VAL A 190 2.77 -16.55 9.88
N GLU A 191 2.51 -16.13 11.10
CA GLU A 191 2.74 -14.74 11.53
C GLU A 191 4.23 -14.57 11.84
N TRP A 192 5.00 -14.32 10.78
CA TRP A 192 6.47 -14.33 10.86
C TRP A 192 7.00 -13.26 11.81
N PHE A 193 6.40 -12.05 11.75
CA PHE A 193 6.84 -10.90 12.55
C PHE A 193 5.71 -10.38 13.44
N GLY A 194 6.08 -9.96 14.65
CA GLY A 194 5.20 -9.29 15.60
C GLY A 194 5.17 -7.77 15.39
N GLU A 195 4.58 -7.05 16.35
CA GLU A 195 4.45 -5.58 16.32
C GLU A 195 5.69 -4.85 16.82
N ALA A 196 6.45 -5.44 17.77
CA ALA A 196 7.59 -4.78 18.40
C ALA A 196 8.71 -4.52 17.38
N ALA A 197 9.26 -3.30 17.40
CA ALA A 197 10.35 -2.94 16.51
C ALA A 197 11.64 -3.68 16.86
N ASP A 198 12.34 -4.20 15.85
CA ASP A 198 13.68 -4.77 15.93
C ASP A 198 14.45 -4.48 14.63
N PRO A 199 15.27 -3.43 14.60
CA PRO A 199 15.99 -3.03 13.41
C PRO A 199 17.06 -4.05 12.95
N SER A 200 17.34 -5.09 13.72
CA SER A 200 18.27 -6.16 13.34
C SER A 200 17.65 -7.19 12.40
N THR A 201 16.33 -7.20 12.25
CA THR A 201 15.61 -8.12 11.36
C THR A 201 15.38 -7.52 9.97
N PRO A 202 15.16 -8.35 8.94
CA PRO A 202 14.95 -7.88 7.56
C PRO A 202 13.78 -6.91 7.39
N PHE A 203 12.74 -7.03 8.23
CA PHE A 203 11.54 -6.20 8.17
C PHE A 203 11.45 -5.18 9.32
N GLY A 204 12.48 -5.06 10.17
CA GLY A 204 12.51 -4.09 11.26
C GLY A 204 11.61 -4.41 12.45
N HIS A 205 11.11 -5.65 12.55
CA HIS A 205 10.21 -6.11 13.61
C HIS A 205 10.66 -7.45 14.21
N THR A 206 10.33 -7.69 15.48
CA THR A 206 10.67 -8.93 16.17
C THR A 206 10.04 -10.14 15.49
N TYR A 207 10.76 -11.27 15.51
CA TYR A 207 10.18 -12.53 15.07
C TYR A 207 9.09 -13.00 16.04
N LEU A 208 7.94 -13.43 15.51
CA LEU A 208 6.85 -14.02 16.27
C LEU A 208 6.78 -15.53 16.06
N GLN A 209 6.77 -15.98 14.79
CA GLN A 209 6.86 -17.36 14.40
C GLN A 209 7.99 -17.54 13.39
N GLN A 210 8.63 -18.72 13.38
CA GLN A 210 9.69 -18.99 12.42
C GLN A 210 9.15 -19.88 11.29
N PRO A 211 9.19 -19.39 10.03
CA PRO A 211 8.88 -20.22 8.88
C PRO A 211 9.86 -21.40 8.79
N THR A 212 9.38 -22.55 8.37
CA THR A 212 10.24 -23.69 8.05
C THR A 212 11.12 -23.40 6.83
N ALA A 213 12.21 -24.16 6.66
CA ALA A 213 13.09 -23.98 5.50
C ALA A 213 12.35 -24.13 4.14
N PRO A 214 11.39 -25.05 3.92
CA PRO A 214 10.58 -25.09 2.72
C PRO A 214 9.73 -23.82 2.52
N GLN A 215 9.09 -23.29 3.56
CA GLN A 215 8.29 -22.07 3.49
C GLN A 215 9.15 -20.86 3.13
N GLN A 216 10.35 -20.75 3.73
CA GLN A 216 11.30 -19.68 3.37
C GLN A 216 11.76 -19.80 1.91
N ALA A 217 11.97 -21.02 1.40
CA ALA A 217 12.32 -21.25 -0.01
C ALA A 217 11.20 -20.84 -0.96
N LEU A 218 9.92 -21.13 -0.62
CA LEU A 218 8.76 -20.66 -1.39
C LEU A 218 8.67 -19.13 -1.39
N PHE A 219 8.79 -18.52 -0.21
CA PHE A 219 8.79 -17.05 -0.08
C PHE A 219 9.93 -16.40 -0.88
N ALA A 220 11.15 -16.91 -0.79
CA ALA A 220 12.30 -16.39 -1.53
C ALA A 220 12.11 -16.51 -3.05
N ARG A 221 11.45 -17.58 -3.50
CA ARG A 221 11.24 -17.84 -4.93
C ARG A 221 10.07 -17.04 -5.51
N TYR A 222 8.98 -16.89 -4.78
CA TYR A 222 7.71 -16.37 -5.30
C TYR A 222 7.17 -15.15 -4.55
N GLY A 223 7.64 -14.87 -3.35
CA GLY A 223 7.13 -13.77 -2.51
C GLY A 223 7.63 -12.39 -2.89
N GLY A 224 8.61 -12.29 -3.81
CA GLY A 224 9.15 -11.00 -4.25
C GLY A 224 9.78 -10.17 -3.13
N GLY A 225 10.11 -10.78 -1.97
CA GLY A 225 10.64 -10.09 -0.79
C GLY A 225 9.61 -9.27 -0.01
N SER A 226 8.32 -9.47 -0.24
CA SER A 226 7.22 -8.70 0.36
C SER A 226 6.21 -9.59 1.08
N ILE A 227 5.58 -9.04 2.12
CA ILE A 227 4.43 -9.63 2.82
C ILE A 227 3.20 -8.73 2.63
N PRO A 228 1.96 -9.29 2.61
CA PRO A 228 1.63 -10.71 2.78
C PRO A 228 2.11 -11.56 1.60
N PHE A 229 2.51 -12.79 1.87
CA PHE A 229 2.73 -13.82 0.87
C PHE A 229 1.67 -14.91 1.06
N VAL A 230 0.93 -15.22 0.00
CA VAL A 230 -0.08 -16.28 0.01
C VAL A 230 0.18 -17.20 -1.16
N ASP A 231 0.34 -18.49 -0.87
CA ASP A 231 0.46 -19.56 -1.85
C ASP A 231 -0.69 -20.54 -1.67
N ILE A 232 -1.46 -20.76 -2.71
CA ILE A 232 -2.60 -21.66 -2.72
C ILE A 232 -2.24 -22.85 -3.60
N GLY A 233 -1.75 -23.92 -2.96
CA GLY A 233 -1.46 -25.20 -3.58
C GLY A 233 -0.30 -25.21 -4.58
N ASN A 234 0.62 -24.24 -4.54
CA ASN A 234 1.66 -24.06 -5.55
C ASN A 234 1.07 -23.86 -6.97
N ARG A 235 -0.16 -23.35 -7.04
CA ARG A 235 -0.90 -23.10 -8.27
C ARG A 235 -1.30 -21.63 -8.43
N TYR A 236 -1.62 -20.98 -7.33
CA TYR A 236 -2.04 -19.59 -7.31
C TYR A 236 -1.26 -18.83 -6.27
N ILE A 237 -0.78 -17.65 -6.64
CA ILE A 237 -0.10 -16.73 -5.72
C ILE A 237 -0.84 -15.41 -5.70
N LEU A 238 -0.90 -14.81 -4.52
CA LEU A 238 -1.30 -13.44 -4.37
C LEU A 238 -0.11 -12.54 -4.72
N PRO A 239 -0.15 -11.80 -5.84
CA PRO A 239 0.97 -10.98 -6.26
C PRO A 239 1.10 -9.69 -5.43
N GLN A 240 -0.02 -9.25 -4.89
CA GLN A 240 -0.18 -8.08 -4.02
C GLN A 240 -1.43 -8.31 -3.18
N VAL A 241 -1.68 -7.42 -2.21
CA VAL A 241 -2.96 -7.42 -1.47
C VAL A 241 -4.13 -7.24 -2.45
N GLN A 242 -5.24 -7.93 -2.20
CA GLN A 242 -6.39 -7.92 -3.11
C GLN A 242 -7.20 -6.61 -3.04
N TYR A 243 -7.07 -5.84 -1.97
CA TYR A 243 -7.62 -4.50 -1.77
C TYR A 243 -6.76 -3.70 -0.79
N PHE A 244 -6.80 -2.38 -0.87
CA PHE A 244 -5.90 -1.54 -0.06
C PHE A 244 -6.36 -1.39 1.39
N PRO A 245 -5.42 -1.35 2.37
CA PRO A 245 -5.73 -1.15 3.78
C PRO A 245 -6.49 0.15 4.08
N SER A 246 -6.41 1.15 3.20
CA SER A 246 -7.19 2.39 3.31
C SER A 246 -8.70 2.17 3.40
N ALA A 247 -9.22 1.07 2.85
CA ALA A 247 -10.62 0.70 2.98
C ALA A 247 -11.04 0.49 4.44
N LEU A 248 -10.11 0.11 5.32
CA LEU A 248 -10.35 -0.18 6.73
C LEU A 248 -10.02 1.02 7.65
N ALA A 249 -9.58 2.15 7.08
CA ALA A 249 -9.12 3.29 7.87
C ALA A 249 -10.23 3.85 8.78
N GLY A 250 -9.91 3.99 10.08
CA GLY A 250 -10.83 4.55 11.08
C GLY A 250 -11.98 3.64 11.51
N LEU A 251 -12.08 2.42 10.97
CA LEU A 251 -13.08 1.45 11.38
C LEU A 251 -12.62 0.65 12.61
N SER A 252 -13.57 0.21 13.41
CA SER A 252 -13.35 -0.80 14.44
C SER A 252 -13.52 -2.21 13.86
N TRP A 253 -12.99 -3.24 14.53
CA TRP A 253 -13.16 -4.64 14.16
C TRP A 253 -14.65 -5.02 13.99
N THR A 254 -15.51 -4.51 14.88
CA THR A 254 -16.97 -4.80 14.84
C THR A 254 -17.65 -4.14 13.65
N GLN A 255 -17.20 -2.95 13.25
CA GLN A 255 -17.71 -2.28 12.04
C GLN A 255 -17.29 -3.02 10.78
N VAL A 256 -16.03 -3.46 10.68
CA VAL A 256 -15.58 -4.28 9.55
C VAL A 256 -16.37 -5.57 9.45
N ALA A 257 -16.45 -6.34 10.55
CA ALA A 257 -17.17 -7.62 10.57
C ALA A 257 -18.68 -7.47 10.31
N ALA A 258 -19.30 -6.37 10.73
CA ALA A 258 -20.70 -6.08 10.42
C ALA A 258 -20.89 -5.71 8.93
N ALA A 259 -19.99 -4.89 8.39
CA ALA A 259 -20.04 -4.44 7.00
C ALA A 259 -19.83 -5.59 6.00
N MET A 260 -19.01 -6.61 6.32
CA MET A 260 -18.88 -7.85 5.54
C MET A 260 -20.20 -8.63 5.38
N ARG A 261 -21.23 -8.34 6.16
CA ARG A 261 -22.53 -9.01 6.08
C ARG A 261 -23.54 -8.23 5.23
N ASP A 262 -23.19 -7.04 4.79
CA ASP A 262 -23.99 -6.20 3.91
C ASP A 262 -23.35 -6.16 2.52
N PRO A 263 -23.93 -6.87 1.51
CA PRO A 263 -23.34 -6.94 0.18
C PRO A 263 -23.28 -5.60 -0.55
N SER A 264 -24.00 -4.58 -0.09
CA SER A 264 -23.96 -3.24 -0.67
C SER A 264 -22.81 -2.38 -0.10
N SER A 265 -22.16 -2.82 0.98
CA SER A 265 -21.07 -2.08 1.60
C SER A 265 -19.79 -2.20 0.75
N ALA A 266 -18.99 -1.12 0.69
CA ALA A 266 -17.68 -1.15 0.06
C ALA A 266 -16.76 -2.20 0.70
N ILE A 267 -16.87 -2.41 2.01
CA ILE A 267 -16.10 -3.41 2.76
C ILE A 267 -16.44 -4.84 2.30
N ALA A 268 -17.71 -5.18 2.07
CA ALA A 268 -18.07 -6.48 1.53
C ALA A 268 -17.57 -6.63 0.08
N GLN A 269 -17.67 -5.58 -0.74
CA GLN A 269 -17.15 -5.61 -2.11
C GLN A 269 -15.64 -5.90 -2.15
N ASP A 270 -14.87 -5.35 -1.21
CA ASP A 270 -13.43 -5.59 -1.09
C ASP A 270 -13.14 -6.97 -0.46
N ILE A 271 -13.59 -7.20 0.78
CA ILE A 271 -13.21 -8.38 1.57
C ILE A 271 -13.88 -9.65 1.07
N ASP A 272 -15.20 -9.64 0.87
CA ASP A 272 -15.92 -10.84 0.45
C ASP A 272 -15.69 -11.14 -1.03
N GLY A 273 -15.39 -10.10 -1.84
CA GLY A 273 -14.90 -10.26 -3.20
C GLY A 273 -13.58 -11.01 -3.24
N ALA A 274 -12.60 -10.59 -2.45
CA ALA A 274 -11.32 -11.26 -2.27
C ALA A 274 -11.51 -12.69 -1.73
N ALA A 275 -12.36 -12.87 -0.74
CA ALA A 275 -12.68 -14.20 -0.19
C ALA A 275 -13.31 -15.13 -1.24
N ASN A 276 -14.17 -14.64 -2.14
CA ASN A 276 -14.72 -15.43 -3.24
C ASN A 276 -13.63 -15.86 -4.25
N ILE A 277 -12.69 -14.98 -4.59
CA ILE A 277 -11.56 -15.29 -5.49
C ILE A 277 -10.66 -16.37 -4.85
N ILE A 278 -10.28 -16.21 -3.59
CA ILE A 278 -9.52 -17.23 -2.83
C ILE A 278 -10.30 -18.55 -2.78
N THR A 279 -11.61 -18.48 -2.51
CA THR A 279 -12.48 -19.67 -2.50
C THR A 279 -12.51 -20.37 -3.85
N ALA A 280 -12.58 -19.64 -4.96
CA ALA A 280 -12.56 -20.21 -6.31
C ALA A 280 -11.24 -20.96 -6.58
N ALA A 281 -10.10 -20.39 -6.17
CA ALA A 281 -8.80 -21.05 -6.27
C ALA A 281 -8.75 -22.34 -5.43
N ILE A 282 -9.22 -22.31 -4.18
CA ILE A 282 -9.29 -23.51 -3.33
C ILE A 282 -10.21 -24.57 -3.97
N CYS A 283 -11.35 -24.16 -4.53
CA CYS A 283 -12.28 -25.09 -5.20
C CYS A 283 -11.65 -25.82 -6.39
N THR A 284 -10.74 -25.17 -7.11
CA THR A 284 -9.98 -25.84 -8.19
C THR A 284 -9.11 -26.97 -7.62
N LEU A 285 -8.44 -26.74 -6.49
CA LEU A 285 -7.55 -27.70 -5.86
C LEU A 285 -8.30 -28.83 -5.15
N THR A 286 -9.49 -28.54 -4.65
CA THR A 286 -10.35 -29.54 -3.95
C THR A 286 -11.31 -30.26 -4.90
N HIS A 287 -11.11 -30.14 -6.21
CA HIS A 287 -11.97 -30.77 -7.24
C HIS A 287 -13.45 -30.45 -7.06
N GLY A 288 -13.75 -29.18 -6.75
CA GLY A 288 -15.12 -28.67 -6.57
C GLY A 288 -15.79 -29.06 -5.24
N GLN A 289 -15.02 -29.45 -4.23
CA GLN A 289 -15.55 -29.82 -2.91
C GLN A 289 -15.22 -28.76 -1.84
N PRO A 290 -16.15 -28.51 -0.87
CA PRO A 290 -17.53 -29.03 -0.82
C PRO A 290 -18.41 -28.38 -1.90
N GLY A 291 -19.27 -29.18 -2.51
CA GLY A 291 -20.11 -28.75 -3.64
C GLY A 291 -20.98 -27.53 -3.33
N GLY A 292 -21.55 -27.45 -2.13
CA GLY A 292 -22.38 -26.32 -1.69
C GLY A 292 -21.63 -24.95 -1.71
N VAL A 293 -20.31 -24.96 -1.48
CA VAL A 293 -19.45 -23.78 -1.56
C VAL A 293 -19.02 -23.53 -3.00
N CYS A 294 -18.42 -24.53 -3.63
CA CYS A 294 -17.77 -24.38 -4.93
C CYS A 294 -18.76 -24.14 -6.08
N GLN A 295 -20.02 -24.57 -5.93
CA GLN A 295 -21.08 -24.31 -6.89
C GLN A 295 -21.88 -23.03 -6.61
N SER A 296 -21.56 -22.30 -5.53
CA SER A 296 -22.25 -21.06 -5.19
C SER A 296 -22.04 -19.97 -6.24
N VAL A 297 -23.03 -19.08 -6.38
CA VAL A 297 -23.05 -18.04 -7.41
C VAL A 297 -21.82 -17.12 -7.33
N GLY A 298 -21.47 -16.66 -6.10
CA GLY A 298 -20.33 -15.76 -5.90
C GLY A 298 -18.99 -16.40 -6.29
N VAL A 299 -18.80 -17.69 -5.97
CA VAL A 299 -17.56 -18.41 -6.33
C VAL A 299 -17.46 -18.62 -7.86
N LYS A 300 -18.56 -18.98 -8.51
CA LYS A 300 -18.59 -19.11 -9.97
C LYS A 300 -18.31 -17.78 -10.67
N ALA A 301 -18.87 -16.70 -10.16
CA ALA A 301 -18.61 -15.35 -10.67
C ALA A 301 -17.14 -14.94 -10.51
N ALA A 302 -16.50 -15.35 -9.42
CA ALA A 302 -15.10 -15.05 -9.13
C ALA A 302 -14.10 -15.94 -9.87
N ALA A 303 -14.54 -17.04 -10.50
CA ALA A 303 -13.66 -17.99 -11.18
C ALA A 303 -12.87 -17.37 -12.35
N GLY A 304 -13.35 -16.29 -12.95
CA GLY A 304 -12.62 -15.55 -13.97
C GLY A 304 -11.46 -14.68 -13.46
N SER A 305 -11.29 -14.59 -12.14
CA SER A 305 -10.24 -13.80 -11.46
C SER A 305 -9.09 -14.66 -10.91
N ILE A 306 -9.00 -15.96 -11.27
CA ILE A 306 -7.93 -16.88 -10.85
C ILE A 306 -7.14 -17.40 -12.04
#